data_c2f9cdae8a751109e1537a974a8cde14
#
_entry.id   c2f9cdae8a751109e1537a974a8cde14
#
_cell.length_a   1.000
_cell.length_b   1.000
_cell.length_c   1.000
_cell.angle_alpha   90.00
_cell.angle_beta   90.00
_cell.angle_gamma   90.00
#
_symmetry.space_group_name_H-M   'P 1'
#
loop_
_entity.id
_entity.type
_entity.pdbx_description
1 polymer ?
#
loop_
_entity_poly.entity_id
_entity_poly.type
_entity_poly.pdbx_seq_one_letter_code
_entity_poly.pdbx_strand_id
1 'polypeptide(L)'
;MPLACFSLSEYISISLVLASSGSLDDLISRTISSIFGYQFTQIITLFYPERESYFYLSPVAIIWNSVKLAIPAVLISIIIGTLVSYFLSRSKKRGLSLADAVFMLPIGVSAVTLGFGFLITFNTAPIDLRGSWMMLVLAHSLIAYPFVIRSVLPVLRGINPDLRESAKLLGASSVNTFRLVDLPILSPALIVGATFAF
;
A
#
# COMPACT_ATOMS: atom_id res chain seq x y z
N MET A 1 29.21 19.82 -17.54
CA MET A 1 29.58 18.60 -18.31
C MET A 1 28.59 17.52 -18.01
N PRO A 2 27.84 16.99 -18.99
CA PRO A 2 26.69 16.10 -18.76
C PRO A 2 27.15 14.64 -18.75
N LEU A 3 27.43 14.11 -17.56
CA LEU A 3 27.69 12.67 -17.39
C LEU A 3 26.50 11.90 -16.79
N ALA A 4 25.35 12.53 -16.65
CA ALA A 4 24.21 11.98 -15.93
C ALA A 4 23.14 11.28 -16.78
N CYS A 5 23.33 11.11 -18.10
CA CYS A 5 22.34 10.51 -18.99
C CYS A 5 22.81 9.28 -19.76
N PHE A 6 23.78 8.55 -19.26
CA PHE A 6 24.09 7.25 -19.87
C PHE A 6 23.11 6.20 -19.35
N SER A 7 22.27 5.68 -20.26
CA SER A 7 21.35 4.59 -19.92
C SER A 7 22.15 3.32 -19.59
N LEU A 8 21.57 2.47 -18.75
CA LEU A 8 22.15 1.18 -18.35
C LEU A 8 22.57 0.34 -19.58
N SER A 9 21.86 0.49 -20.70
CA SER A 9 22.14 -0.18 -21.98
C SER A 9 23.42 0.31 -22.64
N GLU A 10 23.76 1.60 -22.55
CA GLU A 10 24.99 2.16 -23.08
C GLU A 10 26.19 1.76 -22.23
N TYR A 11 26.04 1.70 -20.91
CA TYR A 11 27.08 1.24 -19.99
C TYR A 11 27.42 -0.25 -20.21
N ILE A 12 26.39 -1.09 -20.42
CA ILE A 12 26.55 -2.51 -20.76
C ILE A 12 27.21 -2.65 -22.14
N SER A 13 26.86 -1.83 -23.12
CA SER A 13 27.45 -1.86 -24.46
C SER A 13 28.93 -1.46 -24.43
N ILE A 14 29.29 -0.42 -23.68
CA ILE A 14 30.71 0.03 -23.56
C ILE A 14 31.54 -0.98 -22.79
N SER A 15 31.00 -1.61 -21.74
CA SER A 15 31.72 -2.66 -21.02
C SER A 15 31.90 -3.92 -21.85
N LEU A 16 30.94 -4.28 -22.71
CA LEU A 16 31.07 -5.40 -23.66
C LEU A 16 32.09 -5.16 -24.77
N VAL A 17 32.20 -3.93 -25.27
CA VAL A 17 33.20 -3.55 -26.30
C VAL A 17 34.61 -3.50 -25.70
N LEU A 18 34.78 -3.07 -24.47
CA LEU A 18 36.07 -3.10 -23.76
C LEU A 18 36.48 -4.51 -23.28
N ALA A 19 35.52 -5.45 -23.27
CA ALA A 19 35.68 -6.83 -22.87
C ALA A 19 36.51 -7.70 -23.87
N SER A 20 36.76 -7.21 -25.06
CA SER A 20 37.45 -8.00 -26.10
C SER A 20 38.94 -8.21 -25.89
N SER A 21 39.56 -7.70 -24.82
CA SER A 21 40.99 -7.73 -24.62
C SER A 21 41.52 -8.07 -23.22
N GLY A 22 40.64 -8.50 -22.30
CA GLY A 22 41.07 -8.80 -20.92
C GLY A 22 40.60 -10.15 -20.39
N SER A 23 41.23 -10.64 -19.30
CA SER A 23 40.79 -11.87 -18.62
C SER A 23 39.39 -11.72 -18.04
N LEU A 24 38.65 -12.83 -17.98
CA LEU A 24 37.27 -12.88 -17.44
C LEU A 24 37.15 -12.28 -16.04
N ASP A 25 38.16 -12.45 -15.20
CA ASP A 25 38.16 -11.93 -13.81
C ASP A 25 38.26 -10.40 -13.77
N ASP A 26 38.97 -9.79 -14.71
CA ASP A 26 39.07 -8.32 -14.81
C ASP A 26 37.76 -7.70 -15.29
N LEU A 27 37.04 -8.41 -16.14
CA LEU A 27 35.70 -8.03 -16.61
C LEU A 27 34.66 -8.09 -15.51
N ILE A 28 34.66 -9.17 -14.76
CA ILE A 28 33.70 -9.37 -13.65
C ILE A 28 33.94 -8.30 -12.58
N SER A 29 35.19 -8.06 -12.20
CA SER A 29 35.49 -7.06 -11.17
C SER A 29 35.16 -5.63 -11.61
N ARG A 30 35.38 -5.27 -12.86
CA ARG A 30 35.01 -3.94 -13.41
C ARG A 30 33.48 -3.78 -13.54
N THR A 31 32.77 -4.82 -13.97
CA THR A 31 31.33 -4.80 -14.09
C THR A 31 30.67 -4.69 -12.71
N ILE A 32 31.14 -5.46 -11.74
CA ILE A 32 30.63 -5.39 -10.37
C ILE A 32 30.92 -4.02 -9.75
N SER A 33 32.14 -3.49 -9.89
CA SER A 33 32.49 -2.18 -9.32
C SER A 33 31.73 -1.03 -9.99
N SER A 34 31.46 -1.12 -11.30
CA SER A 34 30.64 -0.11 -11.98
C SER A 34 29.17 -0.17 -11.61
N ILE A 35 28.60 -1.37 -11.46
CA ILE A 35 27.20 -1.55 -10.98
C ILE A 35 27.08 -1.04 -9.53
N PHE A 36 28.00 -1.40 -8.65
CA PHE A 36 28.02 -0.91 -7.28
C PHE A 36 28.24 0.60 -7.21
N GLY A 37 29.17 1.13 -7.99
CA GLY A 37 29.41 2.58 -8.08
C GLY A 37 28.19 3.34 -8.58
N TYR A 38 27.49 2.82 -9.60
CA TYR A 38 26.27 3.41 -10.12
C TYR A 38 25.13 3.41 -9.08
N GLN A 39 24.91 2.30 -8.41
CA GLN A 39 23.91 2.19 -7.34
C GLN A 39 24.22 3.14 -6.18
N PHE A 40 25.49 3.23 -5.78
CA PHE A 40 25.91 4.14 -4.70
C PHE A 40 25.78 5.61 -5.10
N THR A 41 26.10 5.95 -6.35
CA THR A 41 25.90 7.31 -6.87
C THR A 41 24.43 7.68 -6.92
N GLN A 42 23.55 6.77 -7.33
CA GLN A 42 22.10 7.00 -7.31
C GLN A 42 21.58 7.26 -5.87
N ILE A 43 22.09 6.51 -4.90
CA ILE A 43 21.73 6.74 -3.48
C ILE A 43 22.23 8.11 -3.00
N ILE A 44 23.46 8.49 -3.36
CA ILE A 44 24.03 9.80 -2.98
C ILE A 44 23.26 10.95 -3.65
N THR A 45 22.91 10.83 -4.92
CA THR A 45 22.12 11.86 -5.62
C THR A 45 20.70 11.99 -5.06
N LEU A 46 20.18 10.95 -4.42
CA LEU A 46 18.93 11.04 -3.65
C LEU A 46 19.05 11.99 -2.43
N PHE A 47 20.23 12.06 -1.80
CA PHE A 47 20.45 12.93 -0.64
C PHE A 47 21.01 14.31 -1.02
N TYR A 48 21.71 14.42 -2.14
CA TYR A 48 22.33 15.66 -2.64
C TYR A 48 21.86 15.96 -4.08
N PRO A 49 20.64 16.47 -4.28
CA PRO A 49 20.17 16.83 -5.62
C PRO A 49 20.96 18.02 -6.16
N GLU A 50 21.65 17.82 -7.30
CA GLU A 50 22.24 18.92 -8.03
C GLU A 50 21.16 19.91 -8.50
N ARG A 51 21.42 21.20 -8.35
CA ARG A 51 20.46 22.31 -8.50
C ARG A 51 19.90 22.55 -9.91
N GLU A 52 20.19 21.72 -10.88
CA GLU A 52 19.81 21.97 -12.29
C GLU A 52 18.65 21.14 -12.84
N SER A 53 18.00 20.30 -12.03
CA SER A 53 16.82 19.59 -12.54
C SER A 53 15.54 20.35 -12.23
N TYR A 54 14.68 20.49 -13.24
CA TYR A 54 13.39 21.19 -13.21
C TYR A 54 12.37 20.62 -12.18
N PHE A 55 12.70 19.55 -11.48
CA PHE A 55 11.91 18.96 -10.40
C PHE A 55 12.61 19.16 -9.05
N TYR A 56 12.47 20.35 -8.48
CA TYR A 56 13.05 20.76 -7.19
C TYR A 56 12.39 20.13 -5.95
N LEU A 57 11.98 18.87 -5.98
CA LEU A 57 11.53 18.20 -4.77
C LEU A 57 12.64 17.29 -4.27
N SER A 58 13.21 17.63 -3.11
CA SER A 58 14.12 16.72 -2.39
C SER A 58 13.47 15.33 -2.29
N PRO A 59 14.20 14.24 -2.61
CA PRO A 59 13.67 12.89 -2.49
C PRO A 59 13.09 12.57 -1.12
N VAL A 60 13.69 13.15 -0.07
CA VAL A 60 13.19 13.06 1.31
C VAL A 60 11.80 13.69 1.43
N ALA A 61 11.56 14.83 0.78
CA ALA A 61 10.24 15.46 0.76
C ALA A 61 9.19 14.62 0.03
N ILE A 62 9.59 13.93 -1.05
CA ILE A 62 8.70 13.02 -1.81
C ILE A 62 8.30 11.82 -0.93
N ILE A 63 9.27 11.18 -0.29
CA ILE A 63 9.03 10.07 0.64
C ILE A 63 8.11 10.53 1.78
N TRP A 64 8.40 11.69 2.37
CA TRP A 64 7.58 12.23 3.45
C TRP A 64 6.14 12.51 3.03
N ASN A 65 5.93 13.03 1.82
CA ASN A 65 4.60 13.25 1.27
C ASN A 65 3.86 11.93 1.02
N SER A 66 4.55 10.90 0.53
CA SER A 66 3.95 9.56 0.36
C SER A 66 3.51 8.95 1.69
N VAL A 67 4.34 9.05 2.73
CA VAL A 67 4.01 8.57 4.08
C VAL A 67 2.82 9.34 4.67
N LYS A 68 2.77 10.67 4.50
CA LYS A 68 1.64 11.49 4.94
C LYS A 68 0.31 11.09 4.29
N LEU A 69 0.32 10.61 3.06
CA LEU A 69 -0.87 10.14 2.36
C LEU A 69 -1.21 8.69 2.73
N ALA A 70 -0.22 7.85 2.91
CA ALA A 70 -0.41 6.44 3.23
C ALA A 70 -1.04 6.24 4.62
N ILE A 71 -0.58 6.96 5.64
CA ILE A 71 -1.09 6.83 7.01
C ILE A 71 -2.61 7.01 7.11
N PRO A 72 -3.22 8.14 6.66
CA PRO A 72 -4.66 8.30 6.72
C PRO A 72 -5.40 7.30 5.82
N ALA A 73 -4.85 6.91 4.68
CA ALA A 73 -5.45 5.90 3.81
C ALA A 73 -5.53 4.53 4.50
N VAL A 74 -4.46 4.10 5.18
CA VAL A 74 -4.42 2.86 5.97
C VAL A 74 -5.41 2.92 7.14
N LEU A 75 -5.47 4.03 7.87
CA LEU A 75 -6.42 4.19 8.97
C LEU A 75 -7.88 4.06 8.52
N ILE A 76 -8.24 4.73 7.43
CA ILE A 76 -9.59 4.63 6.84
C ILE A 76 -9.85 3.19 6.40
N SER A 77 -8.89 2.54 5.75
CA SER A 77 -9.00 1.15 5.29
C SER A 77 -9.21 0.17 6.45
N ILE A 78 -8.49 0.34 7.56
CA ILE A 78 -8.65 -0.46 8.77
C ILE A 78 -10.06 -0.30 9.35
N ILE A 79 -10.54 0.93 9.46
CA ILE A 79 -11.88 1.22 10.00
C ILE A 79 -12.95 0.57 9.12
N ILE A 80 -12.93 0.86 7.82
CA ILE A 80 -13.92 0.33 6.86
C ILE A 80 -13.81 -1.19 6.78
N GLY A 81 -12.61 -1.73 6.59
CA GLY A 81 -12.37 -3.16 6.46
C GLY A 81 -12.80 -3.95 7.71
N THR A 82 -12.56 -3.42 8.90
CA THR A 82 -12.98 -4.04 10.16
C THR A 82 -14.50 -3.99 10.33
N LEU A 83 -15.15 -2.85 10.03
CA LEU A 83 -16.60 -2.72 10.07
C LEU A 83 -17.27 -3.70 9.11
N VAL A 84 -16.82 -3.76 7.87
CA VAL A 84 -17.35 -4.68 6.86
C VAL A 84 -17.12 -6.13 7.30
N SER A 85 -15.94 -6.49 7.77
CA SER A 85 -15.64 -7.83 8.26
C SER A 85 -16.53 -8.23 9.43
N TYR A 86 -16.77 -7.31 10.36
CA TYR A 86 -17.67 -7.54 11.50
C TYR A 86 -19.12 -7.76 11.06
N PHE A 87 -19.60 -6.98 10.11
CA PHE A 87 -20.91 -7.16 9.50
C PHE A 87 -21.04 -8.51 8.80
N LEU A 88 -20.05 -8.87 7.95
CA LEU A 88 -20.03 -10.14 7.23
C LEU A 88 -19.89 -11.36 8.15
N SER A 89 -19.17 -11.25 9.28
CA SER A 89 -18.99 -12.35 10.23
C SER A 89 -20.28 -12.73 10.97
N ARG A 90 -21.14 -11.76 11.23
CA ARG A 90 -22.39 -11.98 11.98
C ARG A 90 -23.56 -12.47 11.15
N SER A 91 -23.52 -12.32 9.86
CA SER A 91 -24.63 -12.64 9.00
C SER A 91 -24.51 -14.06 8.46
N LYS A 92 -25.38 -14.95 8.89
CA LYS A 92 -25.46 -16.37 8.47
C LYS A 92 -26.28 -16.61 7.20
N LYS A 93 -26.73 -15.58 6.49
CA LYS A 93 -27.63 -15.72 5.34
C LYS A 93 -26.87 -16.09 4.06
N ARG A 94 -27.45 -16.97 3.24
CA ARG A 94 -26.93 -17.43 1.93
C ARG A 94 -26.57 -16.30 0.93
N GLY A 95 -27.12 -15.09 1.12
CA GLY A 95 -26.82 -13.91 0.28
C GLY A 95 -25.48 -13.23 0.55
N LEU A 96 -24.72 -13.68 1.56
CA LEU A 96 -23.46 -13.04 1.96
C LEU A 96 -22.28 -13.35 1.02
N SER A 97 -22.34 -14.41 0.25
CA SER A 97 -21.31 -14.66 -0.77
C SER A 97 -21.32 -13.55 -1.84
N LEU A 98 -22.50 -13.01 -2.15
CA LEU A 98 -22.63 -11.84 -3.04
C LEU A 98 -22.09 -10.56 -2.39
N ALA A 99 -22.38 -10.33 -1.12
CA ALA A 99 -21.83 -9.16 -0.41
C ALA A 99 -20.29 -9.25 -0.29
N ASP A 100 -19.76 -10.43 0.02
CA ASP A 100 -18.31 -10.67 0.05
C ASP A 100 -17.67 -10.37 -1.31
N ALA A 101 -18.29 -10.86 -2.41
CA ALA A 101 -17.85 -10.58 -3.77
C ALA A 101 -17.89 -9.06 -4.11
N VAL A 102 -18.96 -8.37 -3.72
CA VAL A 102 -19.10 -6.92 -3.96
C VAL A 102 -18.02 -6.13 -3.23
N PHE A 103 -17.73 -6.46 -1.97
CA PHE A 103 -16.67 -5.78 -1.21
C PHE A 103 -15.26 -6.09 -1.72
N MET A 104 -15.10 -7.20 -2.47
CA MET A 104 -13.82 -7.56 -3.09
C MET A 104 -13.65 -7.01 -4.53
N LEU A 105 -14.68 -6.40 -5.12
CA LEU A 105 -14.61 -5.85 -6.47
C LEU A 105 -13.44 -4.90 -6.72
N PRO A 106 -13.05 -3.98 -5.81
CA PRO A 106 -11.95 -3.05 -6.07
C PRO A 106 -10.62 -3.72 -6.37
N ILE A 107 -10.36 -4.91 -5.84
CA ILE A 107 -9.14 -5.67 -6.16
C ILE A 107 -9.12 -6.13 -7.63
N GLY A 108 -10.29 -6.43 -8.19
CA GLY A 108 -10.43 -6.90 -9.57
C GLY A 108 -10.42 -5.80 -10.62
N VAL A 109 -10.54 -4.55 -10.21
CA VAL A 109 -10.60 -3.40 -11.12
C VAL A 109 -9.20 -2.80 -11.29
N SER A 110 -8.84 -2.44 -12.54
CA SER A 110 -7.59 -1.75 -12.81
C SER A 110 -7.52 -0.43 -12.05
N ALA A 111 -6.38 -0.14 -11.42
CA ALA A 111 -6.13 1.12 -10.72
C ALA A 111 -6.34 2.35 -11.62
N VAL A 112 -6.03 2.23 -12.93
CA VAL A 112 -6.26 3.29 -13.92
C VAL A 112 -7.76 3.55 -14.10
N THR A 113 -8.56 2.49 -14.20
CA THR A 113 -10.03 2.60 -14.35
C THR A 113 -10.65 3.23 -13.10
N LEU A 114 -10.20 2.82 -11.90
CA LEU A 114 -10.64 3.43 -10.66
C LEU A 114 -10.26 4.90 -10.58
N GLY A 115 -9.02 5.25 -10.89
CA GLY A 115 -8.55 6.63 -10.89
C GLY A 115 -9.34 7.52 -11.87
N PHE A 116 -9.63 7.01 -13.07
CA PHE A 116 -10.45 7.72 -14.04
C PHE A 116 -11.90 7.87 -13.57
N GLY A 117 -12.47 6.83 -12.97
CA GLY A 117 -13.79 6.87 -12.34
C GLY A 117 -13.88 7.95 -11.24
N PHE A 118 -12.86 8.06 -10.39
CA PHE A 118 -12.76 9.11 -9.38
C PHE A 118 -12.71 10.51 -10.01
N LEU A 119 -11.90 10.69 -11.06
CA LEU A 119 -11.78 11.96 -11.75
C LEU A 119 -13.13 12.41 -12.37
N ILE A 120 -13.89 11.50 -12.95
CA ILE A 120 -15.21 11.82 -13.52
C ILE A 120 -16.22 12.09 -12.41
N THR A 121 -16.27 11.26 -11.39
CA THR A 121 -17.30 11.33 -10.33
C THR A 121 -17.15 12.58 -9.47
N PHE A 122 -15.92 12.96 -9.11
CA PHE A 122 -15.63 14.09 -8.23
C PHE A 122 -15.26 15.38 -8.99
N ASN A 123 -15.64 15.47 -10.27
CA ASN A 123 -15.43 16.62 -11.13
C ASN A 123 -16.57 17.64 -11.11
N THR A 124 -17.69 17.33 -10.50
CA THR A 124 -18.91 18.16 -10.55
C THR A 124 -19.34 18.59 -9.17
N ALA A 125 -19.84 19.84 -9.07
CA ALA A 125 -20.49 20.32 -7.85
C ALA A 125 -21.62 19.35 -7.42
N PRO A 126 -21.84 19.11 -6.10
CA PRO A 126 -21.39 19.92 -4.97
C PRO A 126 -20.05 19.49 -4.36
N ILE A 127 -19.42 18.40 -4.81
CA ILE A 127 -18.23 17.85 -4.21
C ILE A 127 -17.08 17.89 -5.24
N ASP A 128 -16.44 19.06 -5.36
CA ASP A 128 -15.21 19.17 -6.16
C ASP A 128 -13.99 18.85 -5.30
N LEU A 129 -13.49 17.63 -5.44
CA LEU A 129 -12.27 17.17 -4.75
C LEU A 129 -11.05 17.16 -5.68
N ARG A 130 -11.15 17.77 -6.86
CA ARG A 130 -10.04 17.85 -7.81
C ARG A 130 -8.81 18.51 -7.20
N GLY A 131 -7.67 17.88 -7.33
CA GLY A 131 -6.42 18.40 -6.79
C GLY A 131 -6.32 18.38 -5.26
N SER A 132 -7.35 17.86 -4.57
CA SER A 132 -7.30 17.69 -3.12
C SER A 132 -6.53 16.42 -2.76
N TRP A 133 -5.64 16.53 -1.77
CA TRP A 133 -4.97 15.38 -1.17
C TRP A 133 -5.97 14.34 -0.63
N MET A 134 -7.15 14.77 -0.25
CA MET A 134 -8.22 13.94 0.29
C MET A 134 -8.77 12.94 -0.75
N MET A 135 -8.87 13.35 -2.01
CA MET A 135 -9.25 12.44 -3.11
C MET A 135 -8.24 11.28 -3.24
N LEU A 136 -6.96 11.60 -3.10
CA LEU A 136 -5.88 10.60 -3.19
C LEU A 136 -5.96 9.61 -2.03
N VAL A 137 -6.21 10.09 -0.81
CA VAL A 137 -6.40 9.26 0.38
C VAL A 137 -7.62 8.34 0.22
N LEU A 138 -8.75 8.85 -0.28
CA LEU A 138 -9.96 8.05 -0.51
C LEU A 138 -9.73 6.98 -1.58
N ALA A 139 -9.06 7.32 -2.69
CA ALA A 139 -8.74 6.37 -3.74
C ALA A 139 -7.83 5.23 -3.23
N HIS A 140 -6.80 5.55 -2.46
CA HIS A 140 -5.92 4.54 -1.86
C HIS A 140 -6.67 3.68 -0.83
N SER A 141 -7.51 4.28 0.01
CA SER A 141 -8.29 3.53 0.99
C SER A 141 -9.28 2.57 0.34
N LEU A 142 -9.87 2.95 -0.81
CA LEU A 142 -10.77 2.07 -1.58
C LEU A 142 -10.06 0.84 -2.14
N ILE A 143 -8.81 0.98 -2.55
CA ILE A 143 -8.01 -0.16 -3.03
C ILE A 143 -7.52 -1.01 -1.86
N ALA A 144 -7.25 -0.39 -0.72
CA ALA A 144 -6.60 -1.02 0.42
C ALA A 144 -7.55 -1.78 1.35
N TYR A 145 -8.82 -1.31 1.57
CA TYR A 145 -9.72 -1.94 2.55
C TYR A 145 -10.02 -3.43 2.29
N PRO A 146 -10.05 -3.95 1.04
CA PRO A 146 -10.29 -5.37 0.83
C PRO A 146 -9.18 -6.27 1.40
N PHE A 147 -7.93 -5.78 1.44
CA PHE A 147 -6.83 -6.53 2.07
C PHE A 147 -7.04 -6.66 3.57
N VAL A 148 -7.57 -5.61 4.21
CA VAL A 148 -7.97 -5.65 5.62
C VAL A 148 -9.11 -6.65 5.84
N ILE A 149 -10.11 -6.68 4.96
CA ILE A 149 -11.18 -7.67 5.04
C ILE A 149 -10.62 -9.09 4.96
N ARG A 150 -9.72 -9.35 4.02
CA ARG A 150 -9.11 -10.68 3.82
C ARG A 150 -8.32 -11.16 5.03
N SER A 151 -7.68 -10.26 5.77
CA SER A 151 -6.93 -10.62 6.98
C SER A 151 -7.85 -10.76 8.21
N VAL A 152 -8.84 -9.89 8.36
CA VAL A 152 -9.67 -9.79 9.58
C VAL A 152 -10.86 -10.76 9.57
N LEU A 153 -11.53 -10.94 8.42
CA LEU A 153 -12.75 -11.75 8.33
C LEU A 153 -12.57 -13.23 8.74
N PRO A 154 -11.50 -13.94 8.32
CA PRO A 154 -11.27 -15.32 8.76
C PRO A 154 -11.10 -15.43 10.26
N VAL A 155 -10.39 -14.49 10.89
CA VAL A 155 -10.17 -14.47 12.33
C VAL A 155 -11.49 -14.25 13.07
N LEU A 156 -12.31 -13.28 12.61
CA LEU A 156 -13.65 -13.04 13.18
C LEU A 156 -14.58 -14.24 13.09
N ARG A 157 -14.50 -15.01 12.01
CA ARG A 157 -15.28 -16.25 11.82
C ARG A 157 -14.76 -17.40 12.68
N GLY A 158 -13.48 -17.38 13.05
CA GLY A 158 -12.85 -18.39 13.90
C GLY A 158 -13.04 -18.15 15.41
N ILE A 159 -13.52 -16.99 15.84
CA ILE A 159 -13.79 -16.70 17.26
C ILE A 159 -14.94 -17.57 17.74
N ASN A 160 -14.68 -18.38 18.79
CA ASN A 160 -15.73 -19.19 19.42
C ASN A 160 -16.85 -18.28 19.97
N PRO A 161 -18.11 -18.51 19.57
CA PRO A 161 -19.25 -17.75 20.08
C PRO A 161 -19.38 -17.77 21.61
N ASP A 162 -18.96 -18.86 22.26
CA ASP A 162 -19.00 -19.03 23.72
C ASP A 162 -18.21 -17.94 24.46
N LEU A 163 -17.12 -17.46 23.89
CA LEU A 163 -16.35 -16.36 24.49
C LEU A 163 -17.15 -15.06 24.58
N ARG A 164 -17.94 -14.79 23.54
CA ARG A 164 -18.81 -13.60 23.50
C ARG A 164 -20.02 -13.76 24.42
N GLU A 165 -20.56 -14.97 24.52
CA GLU A 165 -21.67 -15.29 25.42
C GLU A 165 -21.25 -15.20 26.88
N SER A 166 -20.10 -15.75 27.22
CA SER A 166 -19.52 -15.64 28.57
C SER A 166 -19.27 -14.19 28.99
N ALA A 167 -18.75 -13.35 28.07
CA ALA A 167 -18.57 -11.93 28.36
C ALA A 167 -19.90 -11.22 28.62
N LYS A 168 -20.98 -11.57 27.89
CA LYS A 168 -22.30 -11.01 28.12
C LYS A 168 -22.91 -11.47 29.44
N LEU A 169 -22.70 -12.76 29.81
CA LEU A 169 -23.15 -13.28 31.10
C LEU A 169 -22.49 -12.56 32.29
N LEU A 170 -21.26 -12.11 32.10
CA LEU A 170 -20.51 -11.27 33.05
C LEU A 170 -20.94 -9.79 33.01
N GLY A 171 -21.98 -9.44 32.25
CA GLY A 171 -22.53 -8.08 32.20
C GLY A 171 -21.81 -7.15 31.20
N ALA A 172 -20.96 -7.67 30.32
CA ALA A 172 -20.31 -6.83 29.33
C ALA A 172 -21.29 -6.34 28.25
N SER A 173 -21.31 -5.04 27.98
CA SER A 173 -22.02 -4.47 26.86
C SER A 173 -21.40 -4.92 25.52
N SER A 174 -22.13 -4.81 24.41
CA SER A 174 -21.62 -5.19 23.08
C SER A 174 -20.32 -4.47 22.71
N VAL A 175 -20.16 -3.22 23.12
CA VAL A 175 -18.95 -2.42 22.89
C VAL A 175 -17.79 -2.95 23.74
N ASN A 176 -18.06 -3.28 25.00
CA ASN A 176 -17.05 -3.85 25.90
C ASN A 176 -16.63 -5.25 25.45
N THR A 177 -17.56 -6.08 24.97
CA THR A 177 -17.24 -7.39 24.36
C THR A 177 -16.36 -7.23 23.15
N PHE A 178 -16.66 -6.28 22.25
CA PHE A 178 -15.79 -5.99 21.10
C PHE A 178 -14.39 -5.53 21.54
N ARG A 179 -14.30 -4.60 22.50
CA ARG A 179 -13.03 -4.01 22.93
C ARG A 179 -12.18 -4.98 23.74
N LEU A 180 -12.76 -5.81 24.60
CA LEU A 180 -12.05 -6.68 25.54
C LEU A 180 -11.82 -8.09 24.99
N VAL A 181 -12.66 -8.58 24.08
CA VAL A 181 -12.59 -9.94 23.53
C VAL A 181 -12.16 -9.89 22.06
N ASP A 182 -12.97 -9.23 21.20
CA ASP A 182 -12.76 -9.29 19.77
C ASP A 182 -11.47 -8.54 19.37
N LEU A 183 -11.25 -7.31 19.83
CA LEU A 183 -10.14 -6.45 19.41
C LEU A 183 -8.74 -7.01 19.73
N PRO A 184 -8.48 -7.60 20.93
CA PRO A 184 -7.19 -8.23 21.19
C PRO A 184 -6.91 -9.43 20.28
N ILE A 185 -7.94 -10.24 20.00
CA ILE A 185 -7.84 -11.39 19.09
C ILE A 185 -7.60 -10.94 17.64
N LEU A 186 -8.18 -9.79 17.25
CA LEU A 186 -8.02 -9.23 15.93
C LEU A 186 -6.70 -8.48 15.72
N SER A 187 -6.02 -8.08 16.80
CA SER A 187 -4.84 -7.21 16.68
C SER A 187 -3.75 -7.74 15.74
N PRO A 188 -3.39 -9.04 15.71
CA PRO A 188 -2.42 -9.55 14.73
C PRO A 188 -2.93 -9.46 13.30
N ALA A 189 -4.21 -9.75 13.08
CA ALA A 189 -4.83 -9.67 11.74
C ALA A 189 -4.94 -8.23 11.23
N LEU A 190 -5.17 -7.28 12.13
CA LEU A 190 -5.18 -5.85 11.81
C LEU A 190 -3.79 -5.35 11.42
N ILE A 191 -2.74 -5.79 12.12
CA ILE A 191 -1.36 -5.46 11.76
C ILE A 191 -1.01 -5.99 10.37
N VAL A 192 -1.35 -7.26 10.10
CA VAL A 192 -1.14 -7.86 8.77
C VAL A 192 -1.93 -7.09 7.70
N GLY A 193 -3.21 -6.82 7.94
CA GLY A 193 -4.05 -6.04 7.03
C GLY A 193 -3.52 -4.63 6.78
N ALA A 194 -3.04 -3.96 7.83
CA ALA A 194 -2.41 -2.64 7.74
C ALA A 194 -1.12 -2.66 6.91
N THR A 195 -0.29 -3.71 7.08
CA THR A 195 0.96 -3.86 6.32
C THR A 195 0.70 -4.05 4.82
N PHE A 196 -0.35 -4.80 4.46
CA PHE A 196 -0.74 -4.94 3.06
C PHE A 196 -1.46 -3.71 2.49
N ALA A 197 -2.04 -2.88 3.35
CA ALA A 197 -2.73 -1.66 2.98
C ALA A 197 -1.78 -0.46 2.82
N PHE A 198 -0.59 -0.52 3.41
CA PHE A 198 0.48 0.48 3.34
C PHE A 198 1.30 0.32 2.06
#